data_e1c517953d81a2be56cc7def99770d88
#
_entry.id   e1c517953d81a2be56cc7def99770d88
#
_cell.length_a   1.000
_cell.length_b   1.000
_cell.length_c   1.000
_cell.angle_alpha   90.00
_cell.angle_beta   90.00
_cell.angle_gamma   90.00
#
_symmetry.space_group_name_H-M   'P 1'
#
loop_
_entity.id
_entity.type
_entity.pdbx_description
1 polymer ?
#
loop_
_entity_poly.entity_id
_entity_poly.type
_entity_poly.pdbx_seq_one_letter_code
_entity_poly.pdbx_strand_id
1 'polypeptide(L)'
;MELPIVVSMGDYAASGGYYISCNADKIFANNTTLTGSIGVFGIVPNTQKLLNENIGVYIDTVNTHKYSDLGRGNRELTKYELDVIQNSVEDVYETFITHVSKGRGISIIEVDKIGQ
;
A
#
# COMPACT_ATOMS: atom_id res chain seq x y z
N MET A 1 8.86 32.74 -3.65
CA MET A 1 7.65 32.59 -4.49
C MET A 1 7.43 31.12 -4.66
N GLU A 2 6.38 30.55 -4.07
CA GLU A 2 6.01 29.16 -4.30
C GLU A 2 5.23 29.09 -5.62
N LEU A 3 5.60 28.14 -6.47
CA LEU A 3 4.91 27.91 -7.74
C LEU A 3 3.71 27.00 -7.48
N PRO A 4 2.53 27.30 -8.07
CA PRO A 4 1.37 26.45 -7.92
C PRO A 4 1.59 25.11 -8.63
N ILE A 5 1.18 24.03 -7.96
CA ILE A 5 1.20 22.68 -8.50
C ILE A 5 -0.19 22.34 -9.03
N VAL A 6 -0.26 22.01 -10.31
CA VAL A 6 -1.50 21.60 -10.96
C VAL A 6 -1.34 20.18 -11.48
N VAL A 7 -2.28 19.31 -11.11
CA VAL A 7 -2.32 17.91 -11.55
C VAL A 7 -3.45 17.71 -12.55
N SER A 8 -3.14 17.07 -13.66
CA SER A 8 -4.12 16.54 -14.61
C SER A 8 -4.09 15.03 -14.57
N MET A 9 -5.16 14.43 -14.08
CA MET A 9 -5.32 12.98 -14.02
C MET A 9 -5.72 12.43 -15.39
N GLY A 10 -5.08 11.33 -15.81
CA GLY A 10 -5.49 10.57 -16.99
C GLY A 10 -6.65 9.62 -16.68
N ASP A 11 -6.67 8.46 -17.31
CA ASP A 11 -7.74 7.47 -17.10
C ASP A 11 -7.66 6.81 -15.72
N TYR A 12 -6.46 6.71 -15.16
CA TYR A 12 -6.20 6.06 -13.88
C TYR A 12 -5.24 6.88 -13.01
N ALA A 13 -5.70 7.31 -11.85
CA ALA A 13 -4.91 8.02 -10.83
C ALA A 13 -5.37 7.65 -9.41
N ALA A 14 -5.33 6.36 -9.09
CA ALA A 14 -5.79 5.80 -7.82
C ALA A 14 -4.63 5.36 -6.93
N SER A 15 -4.88 5.15 -5.63
CA SER A 15 -3.91 4.71 -4.64
C SER A 15 -2.67 5.61 -4.65
N GLY A 16 -1.49 5.09 -4.98
CA GLY A 16 -0.25 5.88 -5.12
C GLY A 16 -0.38 7.07 -6.09
N GLY A 17 -1.16 6.93 -7.18
CA GLY A 17 -1.45 8.03 -8.10
C GLY A 17 -2.25 9.15 -7.45
N TYR A 18 -3.20 8.84 -6.59
CA TYR A 18 -3.92 9.83 -5.79
C TYR A 18 -3.02 10.39 -4.67
N TYR A 19 -2.22 9.54 -4.03
CA TYR A 19 -1.28 9.94 -2.98
C TYR A 19 -0.35 11.08 -3.43
N ILE A 20 0.28 10.96 -4.61
CA ILE A 20 1.17 12.00 -5.13
C ILE A 20 0.43 13.25 -5.61
N SER A 21 -0.88 13.12 -5.90
CA SER A 21 -1.71 14.20 -6.44
C SER A 21 -2.42 15.02 -5.37
N CYS A 22 -2.71 14.41 -4.20
CA CYS A 22 -3.65 14.96 -3.21
C CYS A 22 -3.22 16.29 -2.60
N ASN A 23 -1.92 16.63 -2.65
CA ASN A 23 -1.40 17.92 -2.13
C ASN A 23 -1.28 19.00 -3.20
N ALA A 24 -1.73 18.77 -4.43
CA ALA A 24 -1.73 19.80 -5.47
C ALA A 24 -2.75 20.90 -5.20
N ASP A 25 -2.42 22.13 -5.61
CA ASP A 25 -3.30 23.30 -5.50
C ASP A 25 -4.57 23.12 -6.33
N LYS A 26 -4.45 22.46 -7.49
CA LYS A 26 -5.57 22.11 -8.36
C LYS A 26 -5.40 20.71 -8.94
N ILE A 27 -6.51 19.97 -8.95
CA ILE A 27 -6.60 18.64 -9.58
C ILE A 27 -7.72 18.69 -10.62
N PHE A 28 -7.41 18.24 -11.83
CA PHE A 28 -8.36 18.02 -12.92
C PHE A 28 -8.46 16.53 -13.19
N ALA A 29 -9.68 16.04 -13.32
CA ALA A 29 -9.98 14.65 -13.68
C ALA A 29 -11.15 14.63 -14.66
N ASN A 30 -11.17 13.65 -15.56
CA ASN A 30 -12.33 13.38 -16.42
C ASN A 30 -13.39 12.62 -15.62
N ASN A 31 -14.63 12.66 -16.09
CA ASN A 31 -15.74 11.91 -15.45
C ASN A 31 -15.52 10.39 -15.46
N THR A 32 -14.64 9.90 -16.32
CA THR A 32 -14.28 8.48 -16.45
C THR A 32 -12.97 8.13 -15.74
N THR A 33 -12.29 9.10 -15.14
CA THR A 33 -11.05 8.85 -14.39
C THR A 33 -11.31 7.96 -13.19
N LEU A 34 -10.62 6.84 -13.09
CA LEU A 34 -10.58 6.04 -11.89
C LEU A 34 -9.56 6.64 -10.91
N THR A 35 -10.04 7.18 -9.80
CA THR A 35 -9.22 7.87 -8.78
C THR A 35 -9.65 7.49 -7.36
N GLY A 36 -8.98 8.04 -6.36
CA GLY A 36 -9.22 7.69 -4.96
C GLY A 36 -8.47 6.42 -4.59
N SER A 37 -9.17 5.37 -4.15
CA SER A 37 -8.56 4.15 -3.60
C SER A 37 -7.57 4.49 -2.47
N ILE A 38 -8.06 5.25 -1.49
CA ILE A 38 -7.27 5.71 -0.33
C ILE A 38 -7.19 4.55 0.64
N GLY A 39 -6.26 3.64 0.40
CA GLY A 39 -6.11 2.44 1.19
C GLY A 39 -4.76 1.77 0.95
N VAL A 40 -4.40 0.87 1.87
CA VAL A 40 -3.16 0.09 1.81
C VAL A 40 -3.48 -1.36 2.14
N PHE A 41 -3.02 -2.26 1.31
CA PHE A 41 -3.09 -3.69 1.60
C PHE A 41 -1.86 -4.41 1.08
N GLY A 42 -1.55 -5.55 1.68
CA GLY A 42 -0.49 -6.45 1.22
C GLY A 42 -1.04 -7.87 1.01
N ILE A 43 -0.52 -8.55 0.00
CA ILE A 43 -0.78 -9.98 -0.23
C ILE A 43 0.52 -10.73 0.02
N VAL A 44 0.48 -11.67 0.97
CA VAL A 44 1.62 -12.55 1.25
C VAL A 44 1.23 -13.98 0.85
N PRO A 45 1.67 -14.43 -0.34
CA PRO A 45 1.39 -15.79 -0.77
C PRO A 45 2.17 -16.80 0.10
N ASN A 46 1.58 -17.95 0.36
CA ASN A 46 2.28 -19.11 0.93
C ASN A 46 2.17 -20.29 -0.02
N THR A 47 3.29 -20.64 -0.64
CA THR A 47 3.38 -21.72 -1.63
C THR A 47 4.02 -23.00 -1.06
N GLN A 48 4.31 -23.06 0.25
CA GLN A 48 5.04 -24.15 0.87
C GLN A 48 4.40 -25.53 0.61
N LYS A 49 3.09 -25.65 0.83
CA LYS A 49 2.38 -26.91 0.60
C LYS A 49 2.38 -27.32 -0.87
N LEU A 50 2.15 -26.36 -1.76
CA LEU A 50 2.19 -26.62 -3.20
C LEU A 50 3.55 -27.18 -3.62
N LEU A 51 4.63 -26.56 -3.17
CA LEU A 51 5.99 -26.97 -3.52
C LEU A 51 6.33 -28.33 -2.91
N ASN A 52 6.14 -28.50 -1.60
CA ASN A 52 6.60 -29.68 -0.88
C ASN A 52 5.73 -30.92 -1.16
N GLU A 53 4.40 -30.77 -1.12
CA GLU A 53 3.48 -31.90 -1.16
C GLU A 53 3.05 -32.26 -2.59
N ASN A 54 2.90 -31.26 -3.47
CA ASN A 54 2.38 -31.52 -4.83
C ASN A 54 3.48 -31.62 -5.87
N ILE A 55 4.59 -30.87 -5.71
CA ILE A 55 5.67 -30.81 -6.70
C ILE A 55 6.90 -31.59 -6.22
N GLY A 56 7.05 -31.81 -4.91
CA GLY A 56 8.21 -32.48 -4.32
C GLY A 56 9.48 -31.60 -4.28
N VAL A 57 9.32 -30.29 -4.35
CA VAL A 57 10.42 -29.33 -4.30
C VAL A 57 10.55 -28.78 -2.89
N TYR A 58 11.72 -28.94 -2.30
CA TYR A 58 12.08 -28.42 -0.99
C TYR A 58 13.06 -27.27 -1.16
N ILE A 59 12.75 -26.12 -0.55
CA ILE A 59 13.61 -24.94 -0.59
C ILE A 59 14.44 -24.91 0.68
N ASP A 60 15.76 -24.97 0.53
CA ASP A 60 16.70 -24.70 1.60
C ASP A 60 17.20 -23.25 1.53
N THR A 61 17.43 -22.63 2.68
CA THR A 61 17.78 -21.21 2.75
C THR A 61 19.00 -20.98 3.63
N VAL A 62 19.91 -20.16 3.13
CA VAL A 62 21.01 -19.62 3.93
C VAL A 62 20.71 -18.16 4.21
N ASN A 63 20.44 -17.86 5.45
CA ASN A 63 20.01 -16.54 5.90
C ASN A 63 21.12 -15.81 6.64
N THR A 64 21.32 -14.54 6.34
CA THR A 64 22.25 -13.67 7.08
C THR A 64 21.69 -13.18 8.41
N HIS A 65 20.34 -13.23 8.55
CA HIS A 65 19.60 -12.85 9.74
C HIS A 65 18.30 -13.66 9.82
N LYS A 66 17.73 -13.78 11.02
CA LYS A 66 16.50 -14.59 11.29
C LYS A 66 15.31 -14.26 10.38
N TYR A 67 15.16 -13.02 9.94
CA TYR A 67 14.03 -12.52 9.15
C TYR A 67 14.42 -12.04 7.75
N SER A 68 15.61 -12.43 7.26
CA SER A 68 16.09 -11.98 5.95
C SER A 68 15.36 -12.61 4.76
N ASP A 69 14.50 -13.58 5.01
CA ASP A 69 13.64 -14.25 4.03
C ASP A 69 12.16 -13.84 4.13
N LEU A 70 11.86 -12.77 4.88
CA LEU A 70 10.52 -12.24 5.01
C LEU A 70 9.91 -11.96 3.63
N GLY A 71 8.70 -12.47 3.40
CA GLY A 71 7.94 -12.24 2.16
C GLY A 71 8.28 -13.15 0.99
N ARG A 72 9.21 -14.12 1.12
CA ARG A 72 9.52 -15.07 0.03
C ARG A 72 8.39 -16.04 -0.32
N GLY A 73 7.43 -16.27 0.59
CA GLY A 73 6.25 -17.09 0.34
C GLY A 73 6.50 -18.60 0.29
N ASN A 74 7.69 -19.05 0.66
CA ASN A 74 8.08 -20.48 0.66
C ASN A 74 7.92 -21.15 2.02
N ARG A 75 7.45 -20.43 3.03
CA ARG A 75 7.11 -20.90 4.37
C ARG A 75 6.00 -20.05 4.99
N GLU A 76 5.40 -20.57 6.04
CA GLU A 76 4.48 -19.77 6.85
C GLU A 76 5.22 -18.64 7.58
N LEU A 77 4.56 -17.50 7.67
CA LEU A 77 5.06 -16.37 8.46
C LEU A 77 4.77 -16.64 9.95
N THR A 78 5.70 -16.26 10.80
CA THR A 78 5.49 -16.24 12.24
C THR A 78 4.52 -15.09 12.60
N LYS A 79 3.90 -15.19 13.78
CA LYS A 79 3.05 -14.10 14.29
C LYS A 79 3.79 -12.75 14.33
N TYR A 80 5.04 -12.76 14.75
CA TYR A 80 5.88 -11.55 14.77
C TYR A 80 6.04 -10.93 13.37
N GLU A 81 6.29 -11.75 12.35
CA GLU A 81 6.43 -11.27 10.97
C GLU A 81 5.12 -10.71 10.42
N LEU A 82 3.99 -11.34 10.74
CA LEU A 82 2.67 -10.81 10.41
C LEU A 82 2.40 -9.48 11.09
N ASP A 83 2.72 -9.35 12.38
CA ASP A 83 2.56 -8.11 13.14
C ASP A 83 3.44 -6.99 12.55
N VAL A 84 4.67 -7.30 12.13
CA VAL A 84 5.56 -6.32 11.45
C VAL A 84 4.97 -5.83 10.13
N ILE A 85 4.43 -6.76 9.32
CA ILE A 85 3.79 -6.38 8.06
C ILE A 85 2.54 -5.54 8.33
N GLN A 86 1.70 -5.95 9.28
CA GLN A 86 0.48 -5.23 9.63
C GLN A 86 0.79 -3.81 10.11
N ASN A 87 1.75 -3.65 11.01
CA ASN A 87 2.17 -2.32 11.48
C ASN A 87 2.66 -1.44 10.32
N SER A 88 3.44 -2.01 9.39
CA SER A 88 3.87 -1.27 8.20
C SER A 88 2.70 -0.80 7.33
N VAL A 89 1.67 -1.63 7.16
CA VAL A 89 0.45 -1.26 6.41
C VAL A 89 -0.28 -0.12 7.12
N GLU A 90 -0.43 -0.20 8.44
CA GLU A 90 -1.07 0.82 9.27
C GLU A 90 -0.31 2.16 9.22
N ASP A 91 1.01 2.15 9.37
CA ASP A 91 1.85 3.35 9.30
C ASP A 91 1.73 4.05 7.93
N VAL A 92 1.72 3.28 6.85
CA VAL A 92 1.54 3.82 5.49
C VAL A 92 0.13 4.37 5.31
N TYR A 93 -0.89 3.69 5.84
CA TYR A 93 -2.27 4.16 5.78
C TYR A 93 -2.45 5.47 6.55
N GLU A 94 -1.96 5.56 7.78
CA GLU A 94 -2.01 6.80 8.58
C GLU A 94 -1.31 7.96 7.87
N THR A 95 -0.16 7.70 7.25
CA THR A 95 0.54 8.67 6.44
C THR A 95 -0.32 9.13 5.27
N PHE A 96 -0.96 8.21 4.55
CA PHE A 96 -1.80 8.51 3.40
C PHE A 96 -2.98 9.39 3.78
N ILE A 97 -3.80 8.99 4.76
CA ILE A 97 -4.97 9.76 5.19
C ILE A 97 -4.58 11.13 5.74
N THR A 98 -3.41 11.25 6.39
CA THR A 98 -2.87 12.52 6.86
C THR A 98 -2.52 13.46 5.69
N HIS A 99 -1.87 12.94 4.65
CA HIS A 99 -1.55 13.72 3.45
C HIS A 99 -2.81 14.19 2.72
N VAL A 100 -3.80 13.30 2.55
CA VAL A 100 -5.08 13.66 1.94
C VAL A 100 -5.81 14.71 2.77
N SER A 101 -5.88 14.54 4.08
CA SER A 101 -6.49 15.50 5.01
C SER A 101 -5.88 16.91 4.84
N LYS A 102 -4.55 16.99 4.85
CA LYS A 102 -3.83 18.27 4.66
C LYS A 102 -4.05 18.87 3.28
N GLY A 103 -3.89 18.08 2.25
CA GLY A 103 -3.97 18.55 0.86
C GLY A 103 -5.37 18.93 0.41
N ARG A 104 -6.40 18.30 0.98
CA ARG A 104 -7.81 18.53 0.61
C ARG A 104 -8.58 19.38 1.61
N GLY A 105 -7.99 19.69 2.77
CA GLY A 105 -8.61 20.53 3.79
C GLY A 105 -9.81 19.87 4.47
N ILE A 106 -9.84 18.55 4.56
CA ILE A 106 -10.89 17.76 5.22
C ILE A 106 -10.32 17.01 6.42
N SER A 107 -11.16 16.66 7.39
CA SER A 107 -10.68 15.97 8.59
C SER A 107 -10.20 14.54 8.27
N ILE A 108 -9.26 14.03 9.07
CA ILE A 108 -8.78 12.64 8.95
C ILE A 108 -9.95 11.65 9.06
N ILE A 109 -10.92 11.92 9.94
CA ILE A 109 -12.12 11.07 10.12
C ILE A 109 -12.97 11.02 8.84
N GLU A 110 -13.08 12.13 8.12
CA GLU A 110 -13.80 12.16 6.84
C GLU A 110 -13.01 11.42 5.76
N VAL A 111 -11.69 11.58 5.72
CA VAL A 111 -10.83 10.82 4.79
C VAL A 111 -10.97 9.32 5.04
N ASP A 112 -10.90 8.88 6.30
CA ASP A 112 -11.03 7.47 6.67
C ASP A 112 -12.36 6.87 6.24
N LYS A 113 -13.46 7.62 6.39
CA LYS A 113 -14.80 7.18 5.94
C LYS A 113 -14.92 6.99 4.43
N ILE A 114 -14.21 7.78 3.64
CA ILE A 114 -14.25 7.65 2.17
C ILE A 114 -13.14 6.73 1.64
N GLY A 115 -12.20 6.35 2.48
CA GLY A 115 -11.07 5.46 2.17
C GLY A 115 -11.43 3.98 2.29
N GLN A 116 -12.50 3.61 2.98
CA GLN A 116 -12.95 2.24 3.25
C GLN A 116 -13.76 1.64 2.10
#